data_6fc81bfdce865d99c56a7b8acdd72bf2
#
_entry.id   6fc81bfdce865d99c56a7b8acdd72bf2
#
_cell.length_a   1.000
_cell.length_b   1.000
_cell.length_c   1.000
_cell.angle_alpha   90.00
_cell.angle_beta   90.00
_cell.angle_gamma   90.00
#
_symmetry.space_group_name_H-M   'P 1'
#
loop_
_entity.id
_entity.type
_entity.pdbx_description
1 polymer ?
#
loop_
_entity_poly.entity_id
_entity_poly.type
_entity_poly.pdbx_seq_one_letter_code
_entity_poly.pdbx_strand_id
1 'polypeptide(L)'
;MMKKLLLLLTVAIAMLALPLAAHADKTKWTNPNYDFNKLHRINLVSISVVDPVGSNFTVDDMATEKIISALQKALTKKDYVFDTSIESNLSITKEDASQLTKDALSGTYTDILTKIAPAPTADLKIISHKFGYNRRVIPAHEEPRTRYYKEKVKDNKGNWIERDAERTVYEYVPASTVYDGYVDVAFHLFDPATGKIIFSLRDTRSRTADSDTTNMWQRMANAFVQDLDKAAKK
;
A
#
# COMPACT_ATOMS: atom_id res chain seq x y z
N MET A 1 46.47 -5.63 3.68
CA MET A 1 45.54 -5.81 2.53
C MET A 1 44.25 -6.53 2.87
N MET A 2 44.26 -7.60 3.67
CA MET A 2 43.05 -8.38 4.03
C MET A 2 41.92 -7.60 4.70
N LYS A 3 42.21 -6.63 5.59
CA LYS A 3 41.14 -5.84 6.29
C LYS A 3 40.31 -4.96 5.35
N LYS A 4 40.89 -4.45 4.25
CA LYS A 4 40.15 -3.64 3.25
C LYS A 4 39.26 -4.51 2.35
N LEU A 5 39.67 -5.75 2.08
CA LEU A 5 38.89 -6.69 1.31
C LEU A 5 37.66 -7.19 2.09
N LEU A 6 37.83 -7.40 3.41
CA LEU A 6 36.74 -7.80 4.31
C LEU A 6 35.66 -6.69 4.42
N LEU A 7 36.09 -5.43 4.46
CA LEU A 7 35.16 -4.29 4.53
C LEU A 7 34.36 -4.12 3.23
N LEU A 8 34.99 -4.37 2.08
CA LEU A 8 34.30 -4.33 0.77
C LEU A 8 33.28 -5.48 0.63
N LEU A 9 33.60 -6.65 1.16
CA LEU A 9 32.71 -7.81 1.13
C LEU A 9 31.48 -7.60 2.04
N THR A 10 31.64 -7.02 3.22
CA THR A 10 30.53 -6.70 4.13
C THR A 10 29.60 -5.62 3.57
N VAL A 11 30.13 -4.63 2.84
CA VAL A 11 29.32 -3.60 2.17
C VAL A 11 28.53 -4.20 1.00
N ALA A 12 29.13 -5.12 0.23
CA ALA A 12 28.42 -5.80 -0.87
C ALA A 12 27.29 -6.72 -0.38
N ILE A 13 27.49 -7.42 0.73
CA ILE A 13 26.45 -8.27 1.36
C ILE A 13 25.33 -7.40 1.97
N ALA A 14 25.67 -6.25 2.55
CA ALA A 14 24.67 -5.31 3.06
C ALA A 14 23.79 -4.69 1.95
N MET A 15 24.31 -4.51 0.74
CA MET A 15 23.52 -4.06 -0.41
C MET A 15 22.58 -5.13 -0.98
N LEU A 16 22.89 -6.41 -0.83
CA LEU A 16 22.03 -7.51 -1.25
C LEU A 16 20.91 -7.83 -0.23
N ALA A 17 21.07 -7.39 1.01
CA ALA A 17 20.10 -7.55 2.08
C ALA A 17 19.18 -6.32 2.26
N LEU A 18 19.14 -5.39 1.29
CA LEU A 18 18.12 -4.34 1.30
C LEU A 18 16.76 -5.05 1.20
N PRO A 19 15.89 -4.95 2.23
CA PRO A 19 14.54 -5.47 2.11
C PRO A 19 13.96 -4.83 0.87
N LEU A 20 13.44 -5.64 -0.05
CA LEU A 20 12.70 -5.20 -1.22
C LEU A 20 11.60 -4.25 -0.71
N ALA A 21 11.89 -2.97 -0.75
CA ALA A 21 11.12 -1.95 -0.08
C ALA A 21 9.72 -1.94 -0.69
N ALA A 22 8.72 -2.21 0.12
CA ALA A 22 7.35 -1.89 -0.23
C ALA A 22 7.32 -0.38 -0.53
N HIS A 23 7.17 -0.03 -1.80
CA HIS A 23 7.11 1.37 -2.19
C HIS A 23 5.75 1.90 -1.77
N ALA A 24 5.73 2.94 -0.95
CA ALA A 24 4.52 3.67 -0.59
C ALA A 24 4.73 5.14 -0.93
N ASP A 25 3.88 5.68 -1.78
CA ASP A 25 3.80 7.11 -2.08
C ASP A 25 2.45 7.63 -1.59
N LYS A 26 2.47 8.79 -0.94
CA LYS A 26 1.30 9.32 -0.28
C LYS A 26 1.22 10.84 -0.44
N THR A 27 0.11 11.28 -1.02
CA THR A 27 -0.20 12.70 -1.19
C THR A 27 -1.46 13.04 -0.40
N LYS A 28 -1.42 14.13 0.36
CA LYS A 28 -2.52 14.57 1.23
C LYS A 28 -2.83 16.04 1.06
N TRP A 29 -4.12 16.36 1.08
CA TRP A 29 -4.63 17.72 1.20
C TRP A 29 -5.72 17.78 2.28
N THR A 30 -5.77 18.91 2.99
CA THR A 30 -6.74 19.15 4.07
C THR A 30 -7.24 20.59 3.95
N ASN A 31 -8.54 20.78 3.96
CA ASN A 31 -9.12 22.13 3.96
C ASN A 31 -8.81 22.85 5.28
N PRO A 32 -8.06 23.97 5.26
CA PRO A 32 -7.65 24.66 6.49
C PRO A 32 -8.82 25.36 7.20
N ASN A 33 -9.94 25.57 6.50
CA ASN A 33 -11.10 26.28 7.02
C ASN A 33 -12.22 25.36 7.51
N TYR A 34 -12.02 24.04 7.45
CA TYR A 34 -13.02 23.08 7.91
C TYR A 34 -12.73 22.64 9.34
N ASP A 35 -13.76 22.68 10.18
CA ASP A 35 -13.66 22.22 11.58
C ASP A 35 -13.89 20.71 11.67
N PHE A 36 -12.80 19.94 11.63
CA PHE A 36 -12.84 18.50 11.69
C PHE A 36 -13.31 17.95 13.05
N ASN A 37 -13.34 18.77 14.12
CA ASN A 37 -13.86 18.32 15.42
C ASN A 37 -15.36 18.05 15.36
N LYS A 38 -16.06 18.61 14.38
CA LYS A 38 -17.49 18.37 14.14
C LYS A 38 -17.77 17.12 13.33
N LEU A 39 -16.74 16.51 12.76
CA LEU A 39 -16.88 15.32 11.93
C LEU A 39 -16.98 14.06 12.80
N HIS A 40 -18.18 13.53 12.94
CA HIS A 40 -18.43 12.31 13.71
C HIS A 40 -18.95 11.15 12.87
N ARG A 41 -19.48 11.43 11.68
CA ARG A 41 -20.08 10.44 10.81
C ARG A 41 -19.53 10.59 9.39
N ILE A 42 -19.19 9.46 8.79
CA ILE A 42 -18.68 9.35 7.43
C ILE A 42 -19.57 8.38 6.68
N ASN A 43 -20.10 8.81 5.55
CA ASN A 43 -20.93 8.01 4.68
C ASN A 43 -20.17 7.69 3.40
N LEU A 44 -19.93 6.40 3.12
CA LEU A 44 -19.34 5.97 1.87
C LEU A 44 -20.40 5.97 0.77
N VAL A 45 -20.30 6.91 -0.16
CA VAL A 45 -21.28 7.12 -1.23
C VAL A 45 -20.88 6.45 -2.54
N SER A 46 -19.58 6.31 -2.82
CA SER A 46 -19.13 5.64 -4.05
C SER A 46 -17.75 5.02 -3.92
N ILE A 47 -17.56 3.92 -4.66
CA ILE A 47 -16.25 3.37 -4.99
C ILE A 47 -16.20 3.31 -6.52
N SER A 48 -15.27 4.04 -7.12
CA SER A 48 -15.08 4.09 -8.56
C SER A 48 -13.77 3.47 -8.95
N VAL A 49 -13.70 2.84 -10.12
CA VAL A 49 -12.48 2.27 -10.69
C VAL A 49 -12.17 2.95 -11.98
N VAL A 50 -10.93 3.42 -12.09
CA VAL A 50 -10.43 4.08 -13.29
C VAL A 50 -10.02 3.03 -14.30
N ASP A 51 -10.64 3.12 -15.48
CA ASP A 51 -10.25 2.37 -16.68
C ASP A 51 -9.96 0.87 -16.38
N PRO A 52 -10.98 0.07 -16.11
CA PRO A 52 -10.81 -1.36 -15.81
C PRO A 52 -10.31 -2.17 -17.02
N VAL A 53 -10.13 -1.54 -18.18
CA VAL A 53 -9.68 -2.18 -19.42
C VAL A 53 -8.22 -2.63 -19.27
N GLY A 54 -8.02 -3.95 -19.29
CA GLY A 54 -6.70 -4.58 -19.20
C GLY A 54 -6.33 -5.14 -17.83
N SER A 55 -7.10 -4.87 -16.79
CA SER A 55 -7.08 -5.69 -15.59
C SER A 55 -8.03 -6.87 -15.79
N ASN A 56 -7.57 -8.10 -15.62
CA ASN A 56 -8.44 -9.29 -15.52
C ASN A 56 -9.32 -9.27 -14.24
N PHE A 57 -9.44 -8.10 -13.62
CA PHE A 57 -10.26 -7.83 -12.48
C PHE A 57 -11.48 -7.02 -12.94
N THR A 58 -12.60 -7.67 -13.08
CA THR A 58 -13.87 -7.09 -12.68
C THR A 58 -13.61 -6.51 -11.28
N VAL A 59 -14.08 -5.28 -11.01
CA VAL A 59 -14.16 -4.78 -9.62
C VAL A 59 -15.05 -5.77 -8.91
N ASP A 60 -14.40 -6.79 -8.40
CA ASP A 60 -15.03 -7.88 -7.75
C ASP A 60 -15.70 -7.28 -6.52
N ASP A 61 -16.94 -7.64 -6.27
CA ASP A 61 -17.65 -7.33 -5.03
C ASP A 61 -16.77 -7.59 -3.81
N MET A 62 -15.87 -8.56 -3.94
CA MET A 62 -14.88 -8.95 -2.95
C MET A 62 -13.83 -7.85 -2.65
N ALA A 63 -13.40 -7.06 -3.63
CA ALA A 63 -12.48 -5.92 -3.37
C ALA A 63 -13.24 -4.79 -2.67
N THR A 64 -14.46 -4.54 -3.07
CA THR A 64 -15.37 -3.58 -2.43
C THR A 64 -15.63 -3.96 -0.97
N GLU A 65 -15.96 -5.21 -0.69
CA GLU A 65 -16.15 -5.69 0.68
C GLU A 65 -14.89 -5.55 1.54
N LYS A 66 -13.72 -5.85 0.98
CA LYS A 66 -12.44 -5.68 1.69
C LYS A 66 -12.17 -4.23 2.06
N ILE A 67 -12.45 -3.29 1.16
CA ILE A 67 -12.29 -1.86 1.42
C ILE A 67 -13.25 -1.41 2.51
N ILE A 68 -14.53 -1.75 2.39
CA ILE A 68 -15.57 -1.41 3.37
C ILE A 68 -15.19 -1.96 4.75
N SER A 69 -14.84 -3.25 4.82
CA SER A 69 -14.45 -3.89 6.09
C SER A 69 -13.21 -3.23 6.72
N ALA A 70 -12.22 -2.86 5.89
CA ALA A 70 -11.02 -2.18 6.37
C ALA A 70 -11.33 -0.78 6.92
N LEU A 71 -12.19 -0.01 6.23
CA LEU A 71 -12.63 1.31 6.67
C LEU A 71 -13.48 1.22 7.94
N GLN A 72 -14.46 0.32 7.98
CA GLN A 72 -15.31 0.10 9.15
C GLN A 72 -14.45 -0.14 10.39
N LYS A 73 -13.50 -1.07 10.29
CA LYS A 73 -12.59 -1.40 11.38
C LYS A 73 -11.69 -0.22 11.80
N ALA A 74 -11.21 0.57 10.85
CA ALA A 74 -10.31 1.69 11.13
C ALA A 74 -11.06 2.88 11.73
N LEU A 75 -12.23 3.22 11.20
CA LEU A 75 -13.06 4.36 11.64
C LEU A 75 -13.67 4.11 13.03
N THR A 76 -14.24 2.91 13.26
CA THR A 76 -14.81 2.55 14.57
C THR A 76 -13.79 2.65 15.70
N LYS A 77 -12.51 2.35 15.43
CA LYS A 77 -11.42 2.51 16.43
C LYS A 77 -11.16 3.97 16.82
N LYS A 78 -11.71 4.92 16.09
CA LYS A 78 -11.56 6.37 16.30
C LYS A 78 -12.89 7.06 16.58
N ASP A 79 -13.89 6.28 16.99
CA ASP A 79 -15.21 6.73 17.37
C ASP A 79 -16.01 7.45 16.26
N TYR A 80 -15.63 7.23 14.98
CA TYR A 80 -16.44 7.63 13.85
C TYR A 80 -17.57 6.64 13.60
N VAL A 81 -18.76 7.15 13.34
CA VAL A 81 -19.86 6.38 12.76
C VAL A 81 -19.60 6.25 11.27
N PHE A 82 -19.64 5.02 10.76
CA PHE A 82 -19.41 4.73 9.36
C PHE A 82 -20.64 4.08 8.75
N ASP A 83 -21.22 4.76 7.78
CA ASP A 83 -22.36 4.29 7.01
C ASP A 83 -21.94 4.01 5.57
N THR A 84 -22.70 3.18 4.88
CA THR A 84 -22.51 2.89 3.47
C THR A 84 -23.82 3.08 2.72
N SER A 85 -23.83 3.98 1.73
CA SER A 85 -24.93 4.20 0.81
C SER A 85 -24.45 4.15 -0.64
N ILE A 86 -23.72 3.07 -0.98
CA ILE A 86 -23.15 2.91 -2.32
C ILE A 86 -24.29 2.72 -3.32
N GLU A 87 -24.49 3.69 -4.21
CA GLU A 87 -25.53 3.60 -5.24
C GLU A 87 -25.11 2.72 -6.43
N SER A 88 -23.81 2.66 -6.74
CA SER A 88 -23.24 1.76 -7.74
C SER A 88 -21.72 1.87 -7.79
N ASN A 89 -21.04 0.83 -8.31
CA ASN A 89 -19.64 0.92 -8.70
C ASN A 89 -19.56 1.63 -10.04
N LEU A 90 -19.12 2.88 -10.05
CA LEU A 90 -19.00 3.69 -11.27
C LEU A 90 -17.61 3.52 -11.87
N SER A 91 -17.57 3.19 -13.15
CA SER A 91 -16.35 3.31 -13.95
C SER A 91 -16.19 4.77 -14.35
N ILE A 92 -15.01 5.35 -14.14
CA ILE A 92 -14.66 6.70 -14.56
C ILE A 92 -13.46 6.68 -15.48
N THR A 93 -13.31 7.70 -16.31
CA THR A 93 -12.15 7.81 -17.20
C THR A 93 -10.88 8.19 -16.43
N LYS A 94 -9.71 7.96 -17.03
CA LYS A 94 -8.43 8.40 -16.46
C LYS A 94 -8.35 9.93 -16.35
N GLU A 95 -8.91 10.61 -17.33
CA GLU A 95 -8.97 12.07 -17.41
C GLU A 95 -9.81 12.63 -16.24
N ASP A 96 -11.00 12.08 -16.02
CA ASP A 96 -11.89 12.50 -14.95
C ASP A 96 -11.28 12.24 -13.58
N ALA A 97 -10.67 11.07 -13.40
CA ALA A 97 -9.97 10.74 -12.14
C ALA A 97 -8.75 11.63 -11.91
N SER A 98 -7.99 11.96 -12.96
CA SER A 98 -6.85 12.87 -12.88
C SER A 98 -7.29 14.29 -12.51
N GLN A 99 -8.37 14.78 -13.15
CA GLN A 99 -8.93 16.09 -12.86
C GLN A 99 -9.45 16.17 -11.42
N LEU A 100 -10.24 15.19 -11.01
CA LEU A 100 -10.75 15.10 -9.63
C LEU A 100 -9.62 15.13 -8.60
N THR A 101 -8.52 14.41 -8.87
CA THR A 101 -7.36 14.39 -7.97
C THR A 101 -6.66 15.76 -7.92
N LYS A 102 -6.51 16.44 -9.07
CA LYS A 102 -5.92 17.79 -9.12
C LYS A 102 -6.78 18.80 -8.39
N ASP A 103 -8.09 18.76 -8.62
CA ASP A 103 -9.06 19.67 -8.00
C ASP A 103 -9.11 19.44 -6.48
N ALA A 104 -9.05 18.20 -6.03
CA ALA A 104 -8.96 17.84 -4.63
C ALA A 104 -7.70 18.40 -3.96
N LEU A 105 -6.53 18.24 -4.61
CA LEU A 105 -5.27 18.74 -4.09
C LEU A 105 -5.17 20.27 -4.10
N SER A 106 -5.83 20.93 -5.05
CA SER A 106 -5.92 22.40 -5.11
C SER A 106 -6.99 22.99 -4.19
N GLY A 107 -7.91 22.16 -3.69
CA GLY A 107 -9.06 22.59 -2.89
C GLY A 107 -10.12 23.34 -3.70
N THR A 108 -10.08 23.24 -5.03
CA THR A 108 -11.01 23.98 -5.92
C THR A 108 -12.20 23.14 -6.35
N TYR A 109 -12.14 21.83 -6.18
CA TYR A 109 -13.21 20.93 -6.59
C TYR A 109 -14.50 21.21 -5.81
N THR A 110 -15.60 21.31 -6.54
CA THR A 110 -16.95 21.48 -5.97
C THR A 110 -17.86 20.40 -6.58
N ASP A 111 -18.38 19.52 -5.74
CA ASP A 111 -19.38 18.54 -6.15
C ASP A 111 -20.79 19.07 -5.87
N ILE A 112 -21.69 18.92 -6.83
CA ILE A 112 -23.07 19.42 -6.74
C ILE A 112 -23.99 18.34 -6.15
N LEU A 113 -23.50 17.56 -5.19
CA LEU A 113 -24.36 16.62 -4.47
C LEU A 113 -25.06 17.34 -3.33
N THR A 114 -26.21 17.92 -3.61
CA THR A 114 -27.13 18.44 -2.58
C THR A 114 -27.87 17.27 -1.93
N LYS A 115 -27.47 16.89 -0.72
CA LYS A 115 -28.32 16.07 0.15
C LYS A 115 -28.37 16.64 1.56
N ILE A 116 -29.57 16.75 2.04
CA ILE A 116 -29.95 17.20 3.38
C ILE A 116 -29.55 16.07 4.36
N ALA A 117 -28.54 16.28 5.17
CA ALA A 117 -28.19 15.36 6.23
C ALA A 117 -28.37 15.99 7.61
N PRO A 118 -29.07 15.32 8.51
CA PRO A 118 -29.31 15.83 9.86
C PRO A 118 -28.18 15.45 10.82
N ALA A 119 -26.97 15.84 10.61
CA ALA A 119 -25.83 15.81 11.55
C ALA A 119 -24.52 16.08 10.80
N PRO A 120 -23.44 16.50 11.41
CA PRO A 120 -22.15 16.68 10.74
C PRO A 120 -21.65 15.33 10.20
N THR A 121 -21.92 15.12 8.94
CA THR A 121 -21.48 13.98 8.13
C THR A 121 -20.56 14.49 7.05
N ALA A 122 -19.66 13.63 6.62
CA ALA A 122 -18.94 13.83 5.37
C ALA A 122 -19.21 12.66 4.44
N ASP A 123 -19.34 12.93 3.17
CA ASP A 123 -19.47 11.92 2.13
C ASP A 123 -18.08 11.49 1.68
N LEU A 124 -17.82 10.18 1.70
CA LEU A 124 -16.57 9.59 1.25
C LEU A 124 -16.76 9.02 -0.16
N LYS A 125 -15.89 9.46 -1.07
CA LYS A 125 -15.71 8.83 -2.39
C LYS A 125 -14.34 8.19 -2.45
N ILE A 126 -14.28 6.97 -2.95
CA ILE A 126 -13.04 6.23 -3.15
C ILE A 126 -12.84 6.02 -4.64
N ILE A 127 -11.64 6.35 -5.12
CA ILE A 127 -11.26 6.18 -6.51
C ILE A 127 -10.06 5.23 -6.56
N SER A 128 -10.27 4.04 -7.10
CA SER A 128 -9.19 3.11 -7.38
C SER A 128 -8.60 3.43 -8.75
N HIS A 129 -7.42 4.06 -8.78
CA HIS A 129 -6.71 4.40 -10.00
C HIS A 129 -6.03 3.18 -10.63
N LYS A 130 -5.55 2.28 -9.77
CA LYS A 130 -4.84 1.09 -10.20
C LYS A 130 -4.91 0.02 -9.11
N PHE A 131 -5.22 -1.19 -9.50
CA PHE A 131 -5.34 -2.30 -8.58
C PHE A 131 -5.03 -3.61 -9.28
N GLY A 132 -4.29 -4.49 -8.65
CA GLY A 132 -4.03 -5.81 -9.20
C GLY A 132 -2.64 -6.33 -8.88
N TYR A 133 -2.10 -7.12 -9.79
CA TYR A 133 -0.74 -7.64 -9.70
C TYR A 133 -0.07 -7.72 -11.07
N ASN A 134 1.25 -7.60 -11.07
CA ASN A 134 2.10 -7.86 -12.22
C ASN A 134 2.72 -9.24 -12.07
N ARG A 135 2.68 -10.03 -13.14
CA ARG A 135 3.39 -11.28 -13.23
C ARG A 135 4.84 -11.02 -13.65
N ARG A 136 5.79 -11.55 -12.88
CA ARG A 136 7.21 -11.50 -13.21
C ARG A 136 7.81 -12.89 -13.20
N VAL A 137 8.56 -13.21 -14.22
CA VAL A 137 9.31 -14.47 -14.29
C VAL A 137 10.74 -14.21 -13.80
N ILE A 138 11.16 -14.96 -12.79
CA ILE A 138 12.55 -15.01 -12.35
C ILE A 138 13.18 -16.17 -13.13
N PRO A 139 14.17 -15.91 -13.99
CA PRO A 139 14.81 -16.97 -14.72
C PRO A 139 15.57 -17.92 -13.79
N ALA A 140 15.81 -19.13 -14.24
CA ALA A 140 16.67 -20.05 -13.52
C ALA A 140 18.07 -19.45 -13.35
N HIS A 141 18.65 -19.59 -12.19
CA HIS A 141 19.95 -19.04 -11.84
C HIS A 141 20.64 -19.90 -10.79
N GLU A 142 21.91 -19.64 -10.55
CA GLU A 142 22.65 -20.23 -9.46
C GLU A 142 22.80 -19.25 -8.31
N GLU A 143 22.49 -19.69 -7.09
CA GLU A 143 22.68 -18.91 -5.88
C GLU A 143 23.86 -19.45 -5.07
N PRO A 144 24.77 -18.57 -4.60
CA PRO A 144 25.82 -18.97 -3.69
C PRO A 144 25.22 -19.29 -2.31
N ARG A 145 25.48 -20.47 -1.80
CA ARG A 145 25.10 -20.93 -0.45
C ARG A 145 26.33 -21.28 0.36
N THR A 146 26.43 -20.74 1.56
CA THR A 146 27.47 -21.13 2.49
C THR A 146 27.06 -22.42 3.20
N ARG A 147 27.86 -23.47 3.04
CA ARG A 147 27.68 -24.70 3.78
C ARG A 147 28.81 -24.86 4.80
N TYR A 148 28.41 -25.12 6.04
CA TYR A 148 29.33 -25.40 7.14
C TYR A 148 29.57 -26.90 7.24
N TYR A 149 30.83 -27.29 7.45
CA TYR A 149 31.20 -28.67 7.64
C TYR A 149 32.40 -28.77 8.58
N LYS A 150 32.64 -29.95 9.11
CA LYS A 150 33.84 -30.22 9.90
C LYS A 150 34.90 -30.82 9.03
N GLU A 151 36.06 -30.19 9.02
CA GLU A 151 37.27 -30.76 8.36
C GLU A 151 38.25 -31.26 9.40
N LYS A 152 38.93 -32.38 9.06
CA LYS A 152 40.03 -32.91 9.87
C LYS A 152 41.31 -32.26 9.41
N VAL A 153 42.00 -31.55 10.29
CA VAL A 153 43.28 -30.90 10.03
C VAL A 153 44.30 -31.37 11.09
N LYS A 154 45.57 -31.33 10.74
CA LYS A 154 46.61 -31.58 11.74
C LYS A 154 46.96 -30.31 12.47
N ASP A 155 47.02 -30.38 13.81
CA ASP A 155 47.53 -29.31 14.63
C ASP A 155 49.07 -29.17 14.49
N ASN A 156 49.61 -28.16 15.14
CA ASN A 156 51.08 -27.90 15.13
C ASN A 156 51.91 -28.99 15.80
N LYS A 157 51.28 -29.96 16.47
CA LYS A 157 51.90 -31.11 17.14
C LYS A 157 51.71 -32.40 16.30
N GLY A 158 51.06 -32.30 15.15
CA GLY A 158 50.79 -33.44 14.27
C GLY A 158 49.55 -34.25 14.60
N ASN A 159 48.74 -33.85 15.60
CA ASN A 159 47.51 -34.55 15.96
C ASN A 159 46.37 -34.14 15.02
N TRP A 160 45.49 -35.07 14.73
CA TRP A 160 44.26 -34.75 13.99
C TRP A 160 43.23 -34.09 14.90
N ILE A 161 42.79 -32.91 14.49
CA ILE A 161 41.71 -32.16 15.16
C ILE A 161 40.60 -31.88 14.15
N GLU A 162 39.37 -31.79 14.65
CA GLU A 162 38.24 -31.29 13.85
C GLU A 162 38.16 -29.77 13.98
N ARG A 163 38.01 -29.11 12.84
CA ARG A 163 37.82 -27.67 12.76
C ARG A 163 36.58 -27.37 11.93
N ASP A 164 35.77 -26.40 12.38
CA ASP A 164 34.68 -25.91 11.59
C ASP A 164 35.23 -25.16 10.37
N ALA A 165 34.72 -25.50 9.22
CA ALA A 165 35.08 -24.91 7.94
C ALA A 165 33.81 -24.54 7.17
N GLU A 166 33.94 -23.60 6.29
CA GLU A 166 32.85 -23.17 5.41
C GLU A 166 33.30 -23.24 3.96
N ARG A 167 32.38 -23.57 3.09
CA ARG A 167 32.58 -23.48 1.64
C ARG A 167 31.35 -22.87 0.99
N THR A 168 31.56 -22.07 -0.03
CA THR A 168 30.50 -21.64 -0.93
C THR A 168 30.23 -22.72 -1.95
N VAL A 169 28.97 -23.14 -2.03
CA VAL A 169 28.47 -24.03 -3.10
C VAL A 169 27.42 -23.25 -3.88
N TYR A 170 27.37 -23.47 -5.18
CA TYR A 170 26.33 -22.88 -6.02
C TYR A 170 25.19 -23.88 -6.14
N GLU A 171 23.99 -23.44 -5.73
CA GLU A 171 22.78 -24.26 -5.83
C GLU A 171 21.92 -23.74 -6.98
N TYR A 172 21.51 -24.65 -7.84
CA TYR A 172 20.60 -24.31 -8.95
C TYR A 172 19.23 -24.00 -8.42
N VAL A 173 18.74 -22.79 -8.74
CA VAL A 173 17.38 -22.34 -8.44
C VAL A 173 16.59 -22.37 -9.76
N PRO A 174 15.54 -23.17 -9.88
CA PRO A 174 14.74 -23.25 -11.10
C PRO A 174 13.99 -21.95 -11.35
N ALA A 175 13.65 -21.72 -12.60
CA ALA A 175 12.81 -20.58 -12.97
C ALA A 175 11.49 -20.60 -12.17
N SER A 176 11.11 -19.44 -11.66
CA SER A 176 9.88 -19.28 -10.89
C SER A 176 9.06 -18.10 -11.38
N THR A 177 7.76 -18.14 -11.14
CA THR A 177 6.87 -17.01 -11.40
C THR A 177 6.49 -16.38 -10.07
N VAL A 178 6.68 -15.08 -9.96
CA VAL A 178 6.25 -14.28 -8.82
C VAL A 178 5.22 -13.27 -9.26
N TYR A 179 4.36 -12.87 -8.35
CA TYR A 179 3.33 -11.88 -8.58
C TYR A 179 3.57 -10.71 -7.64
N ASP A 180 3.73 -9.52 -8.22
CA ASP A 180 3.96 -8.28 -7.46
C ASP A 180 2.64 -7.53 -7.38
N GLY A 181 2.05 -7.45 -6.18
CA GLY A 181 0.79 -6.76 -5.94
C GLY A 181 0.97 -5.24 -5.92
N TYR A 182 -0.04 -4.51 -6.40
CA TYR A 182 -0.07 -3.04 -6.34
C TYR A 182 -1.48 -2.53 -6.09
N VAL A 183 -1.58 -1.39 -5.41
CA VAL A 183 -2.82 -0.64 -5.17
C VAL A 183 -2.49 0.85 -5.23
N ASP A 184 -3.29 1.60 -5.99
CA ASP A 184 -3.25 3.06 -6.06
C ASP A 184 -4.68 3.56 -5.88
N VAL A 185 -4.95 4.21 -4.76
CA VAL A 185 -6.29 4.62 -4.37
C VAL A 185 -6.30 6.06 -3.84
N ALA A 186 -7.36 6.79 -4.16
CA ALA A 186 -7.66 8.09 -3.59
C ALA A 186 -8.93 8.02 -2.73
N PHE A 187 -8.88 8.67 -1.56
CA PHE A 187 -9.98 8.87 -0.64
C PHE A 187 -10.31 10.37 -0.63
N HIS A 188 -11.53 10.73 -0.98
CA HIS A 188 -11.99 12.12 -0.97
C HIS A 188 -13.18 12.26 -0.03
N LEU A 189 -13.04 13.11 0.98
CA LEU A 189 -14.15 13.51 1.85
C LEU A 189 -14.73 14.83 1.38
N PHE A 190 -16.05 14.88 1.27
CA PHE A 190 -16.82 16.03 0.89
C PHE A 190 -17.70 16.48 2.06
N ASP A 191 -17.82 17.78 2.21
CA ASP A 191 -18.88 18.35 3.03
C ASP A 191 -20.18 18.33 2.22
N PRO A 192 -21.19 17.54 2.61
CA PRO A 192 -22.43 17.42 1.84
C PRO A 192 -23.24 18.73 1.79
N ALA A 193 -23.04 19.63 2.74
CA ALA A 193 -23.75 20.91 2.76
C ALA A 193 -23.23 21.89 1.70
N THR A 194 -21.92 21.83 1.40
CA THR A 194 -21.28 22.77 0.46
C THR A 194 -20.81 22.09 -0.83
N GLY A 195 -20.80 20.77 -0.88
CA GLY A 195 -20.24 19.97 -1.98
C GLY A 195 -18.73 20.10 -2.14
N LYS A 196 -18.02 20.72 -1.19
CA LYS A 196 -16.60 20.96 -1.28
C LYS A 196 -15.81 19.82 -0.68
N ILE A 197 -14.67 19.51 -1.27
CA ILE A 197 -13.71 18.60 -0.66
C ILE A 197 -13.16 19.22 0.62
N ILE A 198 -13.20 18.46 1.71
CA ILE A 198 -12.65 18.85 3.01
C ILE A 198 -11.35 18.11 3.32
N PHE A 199 -11.19 16.89 2.77
CA PHE A 199 -9.99 16.10 2.94
C PHE A 199 -9.76 15.22 1.72
N SER A 200 -8.50 15.06 1.33
CA SER A 200 -8.09 14.17 0.24
C SER A 200 -6.81 13.44 0.62
N LEU A 201 -6.77 12.14 0.35
CA LEU A 201 -5.60 11.30 0.50
C LEU A 201 -5.48 10.37 -0.71
N ARG A 202 -4.37 10.41 -1.43
CA ARG A 202 -3.99 9.38 -2.38
C ARG A 202 -2.83 8.57 -1.81
N ASP A 203 -2.96 7.25 -1.82
CA ASP A 203 -1.99 6.32 -1.28
C ASP A 203 -1.71 5.25 -2.35
N THR A 204 -0.45 5.11 -2.73
CA THR A 204 0.02 4.14 -3.73
C THR A 204 0.95 3.16 -3.05
N ARG A 205 0.68 1.87 -3.18
CA ARG A 205 1.49 0.82 -2.57
C ARG A 205 1.74 -0.32 -3.54
N SER A 206 2.94 -0.86 -3.45
CA SER A 206 3.30 -2.09 -4.14
C SER A 206 4.02 -3.05 -3.20
N ARG A 207 3.94 -4.33 -3.50
CA ARG A 207 4.60 -5.37 -2.75
C ARG A 207 5.13 -6.45 -3.68
N THR A 208 6.41 -6.72 -3.57
CA THR A 208 7.09 -7.72 -4.39
C THR A 208 6.80 -9.12 -3.87
N ALA A 209 6.62 -10.07 -4.80
CA ALA A 209 6.40 -11.49 -4.55
C ALA A 209 5.17 -11.79 -3.65
N ASP A 210 4.19 -10.89 -3.64
CA ASP A 210 2.95 -11.07 -2.90
C ASP A 210 1.80 -10.46 -3.69
N SER A 211 0.87 -11.28 -4.13
CA SER A 211 -0.33 -10.85 -4.85
C SER A 211 -1.50 -10.50 -3.91
N ASP A 212 -1.39 -10.79 -2.60
CA ASP A 212 -2.44 -10.45 -1.64
C ASP A 212 -2.43 -8.95 -1.32
N THR A 213 -3.39 -8.25 -1.86
CA THR A 213 -3.60 -6.81 -1.64
C THR A 213 -4.39 -6.49 -0.38
N THR A 214 -4.94 -7.48 0.32
CA THR A 214 -5.82 -7.27 1.49
C THR A 214 -5.11 -6.46 2.59
N ASN A 215 -3.86 -6.80 2.89
CA ASN A 215 -3.06 -6.07 3.86
C ASN A 215 -2.74 -4.64 3.41
N MET A 216 -2.64 -4.39 2.10
CA MET A 216 -2.44 -3.04 1.56
C MET A 216 -3.67 -2.18 1.83
N TRP A 217 -4.87 -2.68 1.53
CA TRP A 217 -6.14 -1.99 1.80
C TRP A 217 -6.29 -1.64 3.28
N GLN A 218 -6.02 -2.58 4.18
CA GLN A 218 -6.08 -2.33 5.61
C GLN A 218 -5.11 -1.23 6.05
N ARG A 219 -3.90 -1.21 5.50
CA ARG A 219 -2.90 -0.17 5.81
C ARG A 219 -3.29 1.19 5.23
N MET A 220 -3.89 1.23 4.04
CA MET A 220 -4.38 2.45 3.42
C MET A 220 -5.57 3.04 4.19
N ALA A 221 -6.54 2.22 4.57
CA ALA A 221 -7.66 2.62 5.42
C ALA A 221 -7.17 3.17 6.77
N ASN A 222 -6.22 2.49 7.40
CA ASN A 222 -5.62 2.98 8.64
C ASN A 222 -4.89 4.32 8.45
N ALA A 223 -4.15 4.48 7.34
CA ALA A 223 -3.44 5.72 7.04
C ALA A 223 -4.41 6.88 6.80
N PHE A 224 -5.50 6.64 6.06
CA PHE A 224 -6.57 7.61 5.85
C PHE A 224 -7.17 8.07 7.19
N VAL A 225 -7.57 7.12 8.04
CA VAL A 225 -8.20 7.45 9.34
C VAL A 225 -7.22 8.13 10.29
N GLN A 226 -5.96 7.72 10.32
CA GLN A 226 -4.93 8.38 11.14
C GLN A 226 -4.68 9.84 10.71
N ASP A 227 -4.67 10.09 9.41
CA ASP A 227 -4.44 11.45 8.92
C ASP A 227 -5.67 12.34 9.08
N LEU A 228 -6.85 11.76 9.01
CA LEU A 228 -8.11 12.44 9.35
C LEU A 228 -8.16 12.81 10.84
N ASP A 229 -7.83 11.88 11.73
CA ASP A 229 -7.75 12.10 13.18
C ASP A 229 -6.71 13.20 13.55
N LYS A 230 -5.61 13.27 12.81
CA LYS A 230 -4.64 14.37 12.97
C LYS A 230 -5.17 15.72 12.50
N ALA A 231 -6.06 15.75 11.51
CA ALA A 231 -6.70 16.98 11.06
C ALA A 231 -7.71 17.49 12.10
N ALA A 232 -8.40 16.57 12.79
CA ALA A 232 -9.33 16.91 13.86
C ALA A 232 -8.67 17.44 15.16
N LYS A 233 -7.36 17.19 15.34
CA LYS A 233 -6.60 17.62 16.54
C LYS A 233 -5.82 18.93 16.36
N LYS A 234 -5.96 19.57 15.23
CA LYS A 234 -5.35 20.88 14.94
C LYS A 234 -6.32 22.01 15.18
#